data_4b53f9bd759402b667038d7f15be6114
#
_entry.id   4b53f9bd759402b667038d7f15be6114
#
_cell.length_a   1.000
_cell.length_b   1.000
_cell.length_c   1.000
_cell.angle_alpha   90.00
_cell.angle_beta   90.00
_cell.angle_gamma   90.00
#
_symmetry.space_group_name_H-M   'P 1'
#
loop_
_entity.id
_entity.type
_entity.pdbx_description
1 polymer ?
#
loop_
_entity_poly.entity_id
_entity_poly.type
_entity_poly.pdbx_seq_one_letter_code
_entity_poly.pdbx_strand_id
1 'polypeptide(L)'
;LKRTLVFVFSALLLCLILIVASPFVLIQFGSPGMATASRALLHAAVGYSDAESTGGGTDLAVAEGYRVDVYASGLGNIRFLAITSDGDLFVSRPRTGEVLRLAADQNGDGLPDAQEVVLAGLTRPHGLALRDNHLYVAESNAIGRVALDSGGRIQGDYQRLVSGFGDGGNHWTKTIAFGPEGWLYLSSGSTCNVCEESDPQRATIMRMQADGSGLEIYARGLRNSVGFDWTPWDQRLFATDNGRDLLGDNFPPCELNEVVKGGFYGWPYYNADQLDPDFGEKIPQGLPQNRPPAHNFPAHNAPLGIRFLRHQDGSYARSALVALHGSWNRSEPDGYKVVSLHWQQDGSIVQRDFLSDFLQADRLLGRPVDIVEAASGEIFISDDYSGRVYRVHRGEASRVAVNAVPERDEADPLSDYSQRDRERLVAMGGSLYERYACAECHEGKGLRPLRGLGQRYSAQSLMSFFITPTPPMPQLNLNEAQREALMVYLFTEVK
;
A
#
# COMPACT_ATOMS: atom_id res chain seq x y z
N LEU A 1 -16.75 28.70 -49.10
CA LEU A 1 -15.73 27.71 -48.64
C LEU A 1 -14.71 28.34 -47.68
N LYS A 2 -14.04 29.47 -48.04
CA LYS A 2 -13.04 30.13 -47.16
C LYS A 2 -13.65 30.64 -45.83
N ARG A 3 -14.83 31.23 -45.83
CA ARG A 3 -15.49 31.72 -44.60
C ARG A 3 -15.94 30.57 -43.70
N THR A 4 -16.41 29.47 -44.25
CA THR A 4 -16.82 28.26 -43.51
C THR A 4 -15.60 27.60 -42.87
N LEU A 5 -14.47 27.55 -43.60
CA LEU A 5 -13.21 26.98 -43.05
C LEU A 5 -12.67 27.81 -41.88
N VAL A 6 -12.73 29.16 -41.99
CA VAL A 6 -12.29 30.05 -40.91
C VAL A 6 -13.19 29.88 -39.66
N PHE A 7 -14.51 29.75 -39.88
CA PHE A 7 -15.43 29.56 -38.75
C PHE A 7 -15.22 28.22 -38.03
N VAL A 8 -15.00 27.15 -38.80
CA VAL A 8 -14.68 25.82 -38.25
C VAL A 8 -13.35 25.85 -37.51
N PHE A 9 -12.33 26.50 -38.09
CA PHE A 9 -11.02 26.61 -37.44
C PHE A 9 -11.06 27.45 -36.16
N SER A 10 -11.84 28.56 -36.16
CA SER A 10 -12.03 29.38 -34.97
C SER A 10 -12.82 28.66 -33.88
N ALA A 11 -13.83 27.87 -34.25
CA ALA A 11 -14.59 27.06 -33.30
C ALA A 11 -13.73 25.96 -32.70
N LEU A 12 -12.93 25.26 -33.50
CA LEU A 12 -11.97 24.24 -33.02
C LEU A 12 -10.91 24.86 -32.11
N LEU A 13 -10.38 26.04 -32.46
CA LEU A 13 -9.41 26.73 -31.62
C LEU A 13 -10.01 27.17 -30.27
N LEU A 14 -11.27 27.65 -30.29
CA LEU A 14 -11.98 28.02 -29.06
C LEU A 14 -12.25 26.80 -28.19
N CYS A 15 -12.66 25.66 -28.77
CA CYS A 15 -12.81 24.40 -28.05
C CYS A 15 -11.51 23.93 -27.47
N LEU A 16 -10.41 24.03 -28.20
CA LEU A 16 -9.06 23.66 -27.70
C LEU A 16 -8.64 24.54 -26.52
N ILE A 17 -8.87 25.86 -26.62
CA ILE A 17 -8.59 26.81 -25.53
C ILE A 17 -9.44 26.49 -24.30
N LEU A 18 -10.73 26.17 -24.46
CA LEU A 18 -11.60 25.78 -23.35
C LEU A 18 -11.16 24.47 -22.70
N ILE A 19 -10.74 23.49 -23.50
CA ILE A 19 -10.24 22.20 -22.98
C ILE A 19 -8.92 22.40 -22.20
N VAL A 20 -8.00 23.21 -22.73
CA VAL A 20 -6.72 23.48 -22.05
C VAL A 20 -6.90 24.37 -20.81
N ALA A 21 -7.83 25.31 -20.84
CA ALA A 21 -8.10 26.21 -19.72
C ALA A 21 -8.96 25.57 -18.62
N SER A 22 -9.77 24.54 -18.95
CA SER A 22 -10.71 23.94 -18.00
C SER A 22 -10.04 23.39 -16.73
N PRO A 23 -8.89 22.68 -16.77
CA PRO A 23 -8.22 22.24 -15.58
C PRO A 23 -7.80 23.40 -14.64
N PHE A 24 -7.32 24.51 -15.22
CA PHE A 24 -6.90 25.69 -14.44
C PHE A 24 -8.10 26.36 -13.77
N VAL A 25 -9.25 26.44 -14.48
CA VAL A 25 -10.50 26.97 -13.91
C VAL A 25 -11.01 26.08 -12.80
N LEU A 26 -10.95 24.77 -12.96
CA LEU A 26 -11.37 23.80 -11.94
C LEU A 26 -10.44 23.78 -10.73
N ILE A 27 -9.14 24.01 -10.93
CA ILE A 27 -8.16 24.18 -9.82
C ILE A 27 -8.46 25.44 -9.01
N GLN A 28 -8.84 26.53 -9.66
CA GLN A 28 -9.03 27.83 -8.99
C GLN A 28 -10.43 28.00 -8.39
N PHE A 29 -11.46 27.46 -9.04
CA PHE A 29 -12.87 27.74 -8.72
C PHE A 29 -13.72 26.49 -8.52
N GLY A 30 -13.16 25.30 -8.70
CA GLY A 30 -13.85 24.02 -8.49
C GLY A 30 -13.96 23.64 -7.02
N SER A 31 -14.76 22.59 -6.74
CA SER A 31 -14.73 21.96 -5.42
C SER A 31 -13.34 21.36 -5.15
N PRO A 32 -12.95 21.14 -3.87
CA PRO A 32 -11.65 20.57 -3.53
C PRO A 32 -11.32 19.27 -4.29
N GLY A 33 -12.31 18.39 -4.48
CA GLY A 33 -12.14 17.17 -5.27
C GLY A 33 -11.90 17.41 -6.75
N MET A 34 -12.60 18.40 -7.35
CA MET A 34 -12.39 18.79 -8.75
C MET A 34 -11.02 19.45 -8.95
N ALA A 35 -10.58 20.26 -8.00
CA ALA A 35 -9.26 20.88 -8.02
C ALA A 35 -8.16 19.83 -7.96
N THR A 36 -8.26 18.85 -7.06
CA THR A 36 -7.29 17.76 -6.92
C THR A 36 -7.26 16.85 -8.15
N ALA A 37 -8.43 16.46 -8.68
CA ALA A 37 -8.50 15.68 -9.92
C ALA A 37 -7.88 16.44 -11.10
N SER A 38 -8.12 17.75 -11.20
CA SER A 38 -7.58 18.59 -12.27
C SER A 38 -6.06 18.76 -12.15
N ARG A 39 -5.52 18.89 -10.92
CA ARG A 39 -4.07 18.92 -10.68
C ARG A 39 -3.43 17.58 -11.02
N ALA A 40 -4.00 16.46 -10.60
CA ALA A 40 -3.53 15.12 -10.94
C ALA A 40 -3.49 14.91 -12.46
N LEU A 41 -4.52 15.37 -13.19
CA LEU A 41 -4.57 15.37 -14.67
C LEU A 41 -3.47 16.24 -15.29
N LEU A 42 -3.22 17.42 -14.73
CA LEU A 42 -2.17 18.32 -15.21
C LEU A 42 -0.78 17.73 -15.00
N HIS A 43 -0.52 17.13 -13.83
CA HIS A 43 0.72 16.43 -13.51
C HIS A 43 0.93 15.22 -14.43
N ALA A 44 -0.12 14.45 -14.72
CA ALA A 44 -0.05 13.35 -15.68
C ALA A 44 0.19 13.82 -17.12
N ALA A 45 -0.34 15.00 -17.50
CA ALA A 45 -0.19 15.56 -18.86
C ALA A 45 1.16 16.24 -19.10
N VAL A 46 1.75 16.83 -18.05
CA VAL A 46 3.08 17.50 -18.14
C VAL A 46 4.21 16.48 -17.98
N GLY A 47 3.89 15.23 -17.57
CA GLY A 47 4.84 14.20 -17.28
C GLY A 47 5.61 14.53 -15.99
N TYR A 48 5.17 14.02 -14.86
CA TYR A 48 6.14 13.58 -13.88
C TYR A 48 6.86 12.42 -14.55
N SER A 49 7.86 12.72 -15.34
CA SER A 49 8.80 11.73 -15.82
C SER A 49 9.46 11.15 -14.59
N ASP A 50 9.44 9.82 -14.45
CA ASP A 50 10.42 9.16 -13.61
C ASP A 50 11.77 9.76 -14.00
N ALA A 51 12.34 10.60 -13.10
CA ALA A 51 13.53 11.35 -13.40
C ALA A 51 14.62 10.32 -13.71
N GLU A 52 15.22 10.44 -14.88
CA GLU A 52 16.33 9.58 -15.31
C GLU A 52 17.37 9.51 -14.18
N SER A 53 17.68 8.31 -13.75
CA SER A 53 18.65 8.04 -12.70
C SER A 53 20.04 8.41 -13.17
N THR A 54 20.41 9.67 -13.02
CA THR A 54 21.83 10.03 -13.11
C THR A 54 22.51 9.48 -11.85
N GLY A 55 23.42 8.54 -12.04
CA GLY A 55 24.09 7.76 -11.01
C GLY A 55 24.89 8.55 -9.97
N GLY A 56 24.17 9.11 -9.01
CA GLY A 56 24.70 9.65 -7.77
C GLY A 56 24.02 8.93 -6.61
N GLY A 57 24.79 8.31 -5.72
CA GLY A 57 24.26 7.71 -4.51
C GLY A 57 23.49 8.75 -3.71
N THR A 58 22.27 8.41 -3.31
CA THR A 58 21.40 9.26 -2.50
C THR A 58 21.20 8.59 -1.16
N ASP A 59 21.45 9.33 -0.09
CA ASP A 59 21.50 8.80 1.26
C ASP A 59 20.12 8.92 1.92
N LEU A 60 19.62 7.84 2.51
CA LEU A 60 18.50 7.93 3.45
C LEU A 60 18.99 8.55 4.76
N ALA A 61 18.17 9.43 5.35
CA ALA A 61 18.41 10.01 6.65
C ALA A 61 17.71 9.18 7.73
N VAL A 62 18.45 8.85 8.81
CA VAL A 62 17.92 8.12 9.97
C VAL A 62 18.03 8.99 11.23
N ALA A 63 17.14 8.76 12.19
CA ALA A 63 17.14 9.45 13.47
C ALA A 63 18.48 9.34 14.21
N GLU A 64 18.82 10.39 14.97
CA GLU A 64 20.05 10.45 15.76
C GLU A 64 20.18 9.24 16.70
N GLY A 65 21.39 8.67 16.77
CA GLY A 65 21.69 7.47 17.55
C GLY A 65 21.36 6.15 16.85
N TYR A 66 20.93 6.22 15.58
CA TYR A 66 20.69 5.04 14.74
C TYR A 66 21.51 5.07 13.46
N ARG A 67 21.74 3.89 12.94
CA ARG A 67 22.36 3.62 11.67
C ARG A 67 21.39 2.81 10.81
N VAL A 68 21.37 3.03 9.49
CA VAL A 68 20.59 2.24 8.53
C VAL A 68 21.51 1.57 7.52
N ASP A 69 21.24 0.31 7.21
CA ASP A 69 21.93 -0.48 6.19
C ASP A 69 20.87 -1.17 5.30
N VAL A 70 21.26 -1.48 4.04
CA VAL A 70 20.43 -2.36 3.18
C VAL A 70 20.71 -3.80 3.59
N TYR A 71 19.74 -4.45 4.24
CA TYR A 71 19.86 -5.84 4.67
C TYR A 71 19.70 -6.82 3.53
N ALA A 72 18.67 -6.62 2.68
CA ALA A 72 18.42 -7.46 1.52
C ALA A 72 17.89 -6.63 0.35
N SER A 73 18.14 -7.05 -0.88
CA SER A 73 17.71 -6.38 -2.11
C SER A 73 17.32 -7.38 -3.19
N GLY A 74 16.66 -6.87 -4.28
CA GLY A 74 16.22 -7.75 -5.37
C GLY A 74 15.03 -8.64 -5.01
N LEU A 75 14.28 -8.29 -3.95
CA LEU A 75 13.17 -9.12 -3.44
C LEU A 75 11.86 -8.95 -4.21
N GLY A 76 11.81 -8.04 -5.19
CA GLY A 76 10.59 -7.70 -5.93
C GLY A 76 9.58 -6.91 -5.09
N ASN A 77 8.30 -7.04 -5.38
CA ASN A 77 7.24 -6.33 -4.65
C ASN A 77 6.93 -7.04 -3.33
N ILE A 78 7.74 -6.78 -2.33
CA ILE A 78 7.57 -7.30 -0.96
C ILE A 78 6.59 -6.44 -0.17
N ARG A 79 5.94 -7.04 0.84
CA ARG A 79 4.99 -6.30 1.67
C ARG A 79 5.27 -6.47 3.15
N PHE A 80 4.68 -7.45 3.81
CA PHE A 80 4.72 -7.60 5.25
C PHE A 80 5.83 -8.55 5.71
N LEU A 81 6.29 -8.30 6.92
CA LEU A 81 7.38 -9.00 7.57
C LEU A 81 6.88 -9.75 8.80
N ALA A 82 7.52 -10.87 9.10
CA ALA A 82 7.46 -11.50 10.41
C ALA A 82 8.87 -11.97 10.78
N ILE A 83 9.29 -11.76 12.03
CA ILE A 83 10.62 -12.12 12.50
C ILE A 83 10.54 -13.20 13.57
N THR A 84 11.37 -14.25 13.46
CA THR A 84 11.50 -15.28 14.48
C THR A 84 12.36 -14.80 15.66
N SER A 85 12.35 -15.54 16.77
CA SER A 85 13.25 -15.29 17.91
C SER A 85 14.73 -15.36 17.54
N ASP A 86 15.05 -16.17 16.53
CA ASP A 86 16.43 -16.41 16.08
C ASP A 86 16.88 -15.42 14.99
N GLY A 87 15.98 -14.50 14.59
CA GLY A 87 16.29 -13.42 13.66
C GLY A 87 15.96 -13.71 12.19
N ASP A 88 15.40 -14.88 11.84
CA ASP A 88 14.93 -15.14 10.48
C ASP A 88 13.74 -14.24 10.16
N LEU A 89 13.74 -13.64 8.96
CA LEU A 89 12.65 -12.84 8.46
C LEU A 89 11.83 -13.63 7.44
N PHE A 90 10.52 -13.71 7.65
CA PHE A 90 9.56 -14.06 6.60
C PHE A 90 9.04 -12.81 5.92
N VAL A 91 8.94 -12.85 4.59
CA VAL A 91 8.57 -11.70 3.75
C VAL A 91 7.50 -12.10 2.77
N SER A 92 6.35 -11.44 2.79
CA SER A 92 5.26 -11.72 1.84
C SER A 92 5.51 -11.05 0.48
N ARG A 93 5.20 -11.77 -0.60
CA ARG A 93 5.27 -11.33 -2.00
C ARG A 93 3.92 -11.53 -2.68
N PRO A 94 2.98 -10.57 -2.57
CA PRO A 94 1.62 -10.76 -3.08
C PRO A 94 1.53 -11.01 -4.58
N ARG A 95 2.38 -10.36 -5.37
CA ARG A 95 2.33 -10.46 -6.85
C ARG A 95 2.73 -11.84 -7.35
N THR A 96 3.72 -12.46 -6.72
CA THR A 96 4.19 -13.80 -7.10
C THR A 96 3.46 -14.92 -6.36
N GLY A 97 2.64 -14.57 -5.34
CA GLY A 97 1.93 -15.57 -4.53
C GLY A 97 2.85 -16.35 -3.60
N GLU A 98 3.91 -15.70 -3.09
CA GLU A 98 4.98 -16.38 -2.36
C GLU A 98 5.22 -15.78 -0.99
N VAL A 99 5.87 -16.56 -0.12
CA VAL A 99 6.54 -16.09 1.09
C VAL A 99 8.00 -16.49 1.00
N LEU A 100 8.89 -15.49 1.22
CA LEU A 100 10.33 -15.70 1.33
C LEU A 100 10.72 -15.91 2.79
N ARG A 101 11.82 -16.62 3.02
CA ARG A 101 12.61 -16.59 4.25
C ARG A 101 13.97 -15.99 3.94
N LEU A 102 14.36 -15.00 4.72
CA LEU A 102 15.70 -14.46 4.79
C LEU A 102 16.31 -15.00 6.10
N ALA A 103 17.29 -15.85 5.98
CA ALA A 103 17.96 -16.43 7.15
C ALA A 103 18.73 -15.33 7.91
N ALA A 104 18.72 -15.41 9.23
CA ALA A 104 19.45 -14.46 10.08
C ALA A 104 20.92 -14.36 9.70
N ASP A 105 21.48 -13.15 9.82
CA ASP A 105 22.90 -12.85 9.64
C ASP A 105 23.71 -13.44 10.82
N GLN A 106 24.14 -14.68 10.70
CA GLN A 106 24.95 -15.35 11.72
C GLN A 106 26.45 -15.13 11.51
N ASN A 107 26.85 -14.82 10.27
CA ASN A 107 28.26 -14.60 9.94
C ASN A 107 28.71 -13.15 10.22
N GLY A 108 27.77 -12.22 10.50
CA GLY A 108 28.02 -10.83 10.89
C GLY A 108 28.44 -9.92 9.75
N ASP A 109 28.15 -10.28 8.50
CA ASP A 109 28.50 -9.47 7.32
C ASP A 109 27.46 -8.39 6.99
N GLY A 110 26.33 -8.40 7.70
CA GLY A 110 25.27 -7.41 7.54
C GLY A 110 24.20 -7.81 6.56
N LEU A 111 24.25 -9.01 5.98
CA LEU A 111 23.33 -9.54 4.99
C LEU A 111 22.68 -10.83 5.52
N PRO A 112 21.53 -11.28 4.98
CA PRO A 112 20.98 -12.56 5.35
C PRO A 112 21.85 -13.70 4.81
N ASP A 113 22.10 -14.73 5.63
CA ASP A 113 22.93 -15.89 5.26
C ASP A 113 22.31 -16.70 4.09
N ALA A 114 20.99 -16.63 3.89
CA ALA A 114 20.29 -17.25 2.77
C ALA A 114 18.97 -16.52 2.45
N GLN A 115 18.54 -16.64 1.21
CA GLN A 115 17.25 -16.18 0.73
C GLN A 115 16.57 -17.32 -0.03
N GLU A 116 15.38 -17.71 0.39
CA GLU A 116 14.66 -18.86 -0.18
C GLU A 116 13.14 -18.62 -0.23
N VAL A 117 12.48 -19.13 -1.28
CA VAL A 117 11.01 -19.21 -1.35
C VAL A 117 10.56 -20.38 -0.50
N VAL A 118 9.81 -20.12 0.57
CA VAL A 118 9.34 -21.17 1.50
C VAL A 118 7.89 -21.57 1.30
N LEU A 119 7.07 -20.67 0.75
CA LEU A 119 5.70 -20.95 0.31
C LEU A 119 5.45 -20.35 -1.07
N ALA A 120 4.69 -21.04 -1.91
CA ALA A 120 4.31 -20.58 -3.24
C ALA A 120 2.87 -20.99 -3.59
N GLY A 121 2.29 -20.36 -4.61
CA GLY A 121 0.93 -20.66 -5.08
C GLY A 121 -0.17 -20.13 -4.15
N LEU A 122 0.13 -19.15 -3.31
CA LEU A 122 -0.81 -18.46 -2.44
C LEU A 122 -1.56 -17.37 -3.23
N THR A 123 -2.76 -17.01 -2.77
CA THR A 123 -3.56 -15.96 -3.39
C THR A 123 -3.22 -14.61 -2.76
N ARG A 124 -2.28 -13.86 -3.36
CA ARG A 124 -1.85 -12.54 -2.88
C ARG A 124 -1.58 -12.53 -1.36
N PRO A 125 -0.58 -13.29 -0.85
CA PRO A 125 -0.23 -13.30 0.57
C PRO A 125 0.22 -11.91 1.01
N HIS A 126 -0.28 -11.43 2.18
CA HIS A 126 0.05 -10.10 2.69
C HIS A 126 0.50 -10.14 4.14
N GLY A 127 -0.42 -10.25 5.09
CA GLY A 127 -0.10 -10.28 6.52
C GLY A 127 0.55 -11.58 6.94
N LEU A 128 1.57 -11.49 7.79
CA LEU A 128 2.31 -12.61 8.37
C LEU A 128 2.30 -12.50 9.89
N ALA A 129 2.14 -13.64 10.57
CA ALA A 129 2.25 -13.71 12.03
C ALA A 129 2.88 -15.02 12.47
N LEU A 130 3.62 -14.99 13.56
CA LEU A 130 4.28 -16.15 14.15
C LEU A 130 3.69 -16.46 15.52
N ARG A 131 3.36 -17.73 15.77
CA ARG A 131 2.93 -18.22 17.07
C ARG A 131 3.06 -19.74 17.19
N ASP A 132 3.48 -20.23 18.34
CA ASP A 132 3.52 -21.63 18.69
C ASP A 132 4.14 -22.50 17.58
N ASN A 133 5.32 -22.12 17.10
CA ASN A 133 6.05 -22.74 16.00
C ASN A 133 5.22 -22.86 14.70
N HIS A 134 4.35 -21.89 14.41
CA HIS A 134 3.64 -21.79 13.16
C HIS A 134 3.82 -20.40 12.54
N LEU A 135 3.98 -20.40 11.22
CA LEU A 135 3.81 -19.20 10.39
C LEU A 135 2.37 -19.16 9.90
N TYR A 136 1.66 -18.10 10.28
CA TYR A 136 0.33 -17.78 9.78
C TYR A 136 0.46 -16.80 8.62
N VAL A 137 -0.30 -17.03 7.56
CA VAL A 137 -0.31 -16.19 6.37
C VAL A 137 -1.74 -15.77 6.06
N ALA A 138 -1.95 -14.47 5.93
CA ALA A 138 -3.20 -13.93 5.37
C ALA A 138 -3.04 -13.78 3.87
N GLU A 139 -3.77 -14.60 3.12
CA GLU A 139 -4.04 -14.42 1.70
C GLU A 139 -5.14 -13.37 1.51
N SER A 140 -5.34 -12.85 0.30
CA SER A 140 -6.41 -11.88 0.07
C SER A 140 -7.82 -12.42 0.39
N ASN A 141 -8.01 -13.74 0.31
CA ASN A 141 -9.31 -14.42 0.48
C ASN A 141 -9.31 -15.55 1.51
N ALA A 142 -8.20 -15.79 2.20
CA ALA A 142 -8.06 -16.89 3.15
C ALA A 142 -7.02 -16.56 4.24
N ILE A 143 -7.07 -17.29 5.35
CA ILE A 143 -5.99 -17.35 6.33
C ILE A 143 -5.59 -18.81 6.47
N GLY A 144 -4.31 -19.06 6.44
CA GLY A 144 -3.74 -20.37 6.67
C GLY A 144 -2.51 -20.35 7.54
N ARG A 145 -1.97 -21.52 7.84
CA ARG A 145 -0.72 -21.66 8.61
C ARG A 145 0.09 -22.85 8.13
N VAL A 146 1.35 -22.83 8.48
CA VAL A 146 2.27 -23.94 8.30
C VAL A 146 3.14 -24.09 9.53
N ALA A 147 3.49 -25.31 9.92
CA ALA A 147 4.37 -25.56 11.04
C ALA A 147 5.82 -25.17 10.69
N LEU A 148 6.57 -24.75 11.71
CA LEU A 148 7.98 -24.48 11.65
C LEU A 148 8.73 -25.46 12.59
N ASP A 149 9.91 -25.89 12.18
CA ASP A 149 10.83 -26.60 13.09
C ASP A 149 11.51 -25.62 14.06
N SER A 150 12.36 -26.13 14.94
CA SER A 150 13.11 -25.32 15.90
C SER A 150 14.12 -24.35 15.26
N GLY A 151 14.44 -24.52 13.98
CA GLY A 151 15.30 -23.63 13.19
C GLY A 151 14.52 -22.69 12.26
N GLY A 152 13.21 -22.52 12.48
CA GLY A 152 12.37 -21.63 11.68
C GLY A 152 12.08 -22.11 10.25
N ARG A 153 12.37 -23.39 9.93
CA ARG A 153 12.12 -23.96 8.60
C ARG A 153 10.73 -24.57 8.52
N ILE A 154 10.10 -24.46 7.36
CA ILE A 154 8.77 -25.02 7.10
C ILE A 154 8.79 -26.55 7.32
N GLN A 155 7.79 -27.04 8.07
CA GLN A 155 7.49 -28.45 8.28
C GLN A 155 6.09 -28.80 7.80
N GLY A 156 5.99 -29.77 6.88
CA GLY A 156 4.69 -30.21 6.35
C GLY A 156 4.02 -29.26 5.39
N ASP A 157 2.72 -29.44 5.20
CA ASP A 157 1.94 -28.74 4.20
C ASP A 157 1.28 -27.48 4.77
N TYR A 158 1.13 -26.45 3.93
CA TYR A 158 0.35 -25.24 4.24
C TYR A 158 -1.14 -25.58 4.32
N GLN A 159 -1.76 -25.25 5.44
CA GLN A 159 -3.17 -25.51 5.72
C GLN A 159 -3.97 -24.24 5.78
N ARG A 160 -4.96 -24.05 4.89
CA ARG A 160 -5.96 -22.99 5.01
C ARG A 160 -6.93 -23.29 6.14
N LEU A 161 -7.04 -22.39 7.11
CA LEU A 161 -7.92 -22.49 8.28
C LEU A 161 -9.30 -21.91 7.99
N VAL A 162 -9.32 -20.73 7.38
CA VAL A 162 -10.54 -20.00 7.01
C VAL A 162 -10.36 -19.47 5.58
N SER A 163 -11.41 -19.54 4.78
CA SER A 163 -11.46 -19.04 3.41
C SER A 163 -12.80 -18.38 3.11
N GLY A 164 -12.87 -17.67 1.99
CA GLY A 164 -14.09 -17.00 1.54
C GLY A 164 -14.19 -15.55 1.95
N PHE A 165 -13.11 -14.93 2.45
CA PHE A 165 -13.08 -13.48 2.61
C PHE A 165 -13.19 -12.78 1.26
N GLY A 166 -13.97 -11.69 1.21
CA GLY A 166 -14.05 -10.85 0.03
C GLY A 166 -12.68 -10.22 -0.28
N ASP A 167 -12.20 -10.38 -1.52
CA ASP A 167 -10.90 -9.88 -1.98
C ASP A 167 -10.98 -8.98 -3.22
N GLY A 168 -12.18 -8.66 -3.65
CA GLY A 168 -12.44 -7.67 -4.69
C GLY A 168 -12.37 -6.23 -4.20
N GLY A 169 -12.30 -5.28 -5.13
CA GLY A 169 -12.29 -3.85 -4.83
C GLY A 169 -10.90 -3.30 -4.51
N ASN A 170 -10.88 -2.08 -3.97
CA ASN A 170 -9.64 -1.30 -3.85
C ASN A 170 -8.69 -1.81 -2.76
N HIS A 171 -9.21 -2.29 -1.61
CA HIS A 171 -8.41 -2.62 -0.43
C HIS A 171 -8.49 -4.12 -0.13
N TRP A 172 -7.85 -4.91 -0.95
CA TRP A 172 -7.87 -6.37 -0.91
C TRP A 172 -6.97 -6.96 0.20
N THR A 173 -6.01 -6.19 0.70
CA THR A 173 -5.03 -6.65 1.69
C THR A 173 -5.69 -7.13 2.97
N LYS A 174 -5.08 -8.15 3.58
CA LYS A 174 -5.44 -8.68 4.89
C LYS A 174 -4.19 -8.70 5.75
N THR A 175 -4.22 -8.02 6.89
CA THR A 175 -3.13 -8.05 7.87
C THR A 175 -3.58 -8.83 9.07
N ILE A 176 -2.68 -9.65 9.61
CA ILE A 176 -2.94 -10.47 10.81
C ILE A 176 -1.87 -10.23 11.87
N ALA A 177 -2.28 -10.29 13.13
CA ALA A 177 -1.38 -10.34 14.28
C ALA A 177 -2.10 -10.98 15.47
N PHE A 178 -1.32 -11.59 16.37
CA PHE A 178 -1.85 -12.13 17.62
C PHE A 178 -1.93 -11.06 18.70
N GLY A 179 -3.11 -10.89 19.29
CA GLY A 179 -3.30 -10.07 20.47
C GLY A 179 -2.72 -10.71 21.74
N PRO A 180 -2.48 -9.90 22.79
CA PRO A 180 -1.91 -10.39 24.04
C PRO A 180 -2.76 -11.46 24.71
N GLU A 181 -4.07 -11.46 24.46
CA GLU A 181 -5.01 -12.46 24.96
C GLU A 181 -5.05 -13.76 24.12
N GLY A 182 -4.26 -13.81 23.03
CA GLY A 182 -4.10 -15.00 22.20
C GLY A 182 -5.03 -15.14 21.01
N TRP A 183 -5.93 -14.18 20.77
CA TRP A 183 -6.73 -14.13 19.56
C TRP A 183 -5.92 -13.69 18.37
N LEU A 184 -6.21 -14.25 17.20
CA LEU A 184 -5.69 -13.79 15.92
C LEU A 184 -6.61 -12.70 15.37
N TYR A 185 -6.09 -11.49 15.28
CA TYR A 185 -6.78 -10.35 14.69
C TYR A 185 -6.52 -10.27 13.20
N LEU A 186 -7.50 -9.74 12.46
CA LEU A 186 -7.47 -9.61 11.00
C LEU A 186 -8.07 -8.26 10.61
N SER A 187 -7.35 -7.45 9.85
CA SER A 187 -7.92 -6.27 9.19
C SER A 187 -8.43 -6.59 7.78
N SER A 188 -9.51 -5.93 7.36
CA SER A 188 -10.11 -6.05 6.04
C SER A 188 -10.62 -4.69 5.57
N GLY A 189 -9.95 -4.10 4.59
CA GLY A 189 -10.29 -2.78 4.08
C GLY A 189 -11.57 -2.76 3.23
N SER A 190 -12.06 -1.58 2.88
CA SER A 190 -13.27 -1.36 2.08
C SER A 190 -13.10 -1.81 0.62
N THR A 191 -14.22 -2.04 -0.08
CA THR A 191 -14.20 -2.37 -1.51
C THR A 191 -14.01 -1.15 -2.40
N CYS A 192 -14.24 0.04 -1.89
CA CYS A 192 -14.33 1.29 -2.64
C CYS A 192 -13.65 2.45 -1.92
N ASN A 193 -13.53 3.58 -2.59
CA ASN A 193 -13.07 4.83 -1.98
C ASN A 193 -14.04 5.29 -0.87
N VAL A 194 -15.34 5.36 -1.19
CA VAL A 194 -16.42 5.62 -0.24
C VAL A 194 -17.71 4.97 -0.74
N CYS A 195 -18.31 4.11 0.06
CA CYS A 195 -19.61 3.46 -0.21
C CYS A 195 -20.12 2.77 1.07
N GLU A 196 -21.36 2.39 1.08
CA GLU A 196 -21.88 1.42 2.03
C GLU A 196 -21.49 0.01 1.57
N GLU A 197 -20.82 -0.75 2.43
CA GLU A 197 -20.39 -2.10 2.11
C GLU A 197 -21.55 -3.08 2.13
N SER A 198 -21.63 -3.93 1.10
CA SER A 198 -22.57 -5.05 1.08
C SER A 198 -22.06 -6.26 1.89
N ASP A 199 -20.75 -6.40 2.01
CA ASP A 199 -20.10 -7.43 2.82
C ASP A 199 -19.75 -6.84 4.21
N PRO A 200 -20.38 -7.33 5.29
CA PRO A 200 -20.18 -6.80 6.62
C PRO A 200 -18.76 -7.03 7.19
N GLN A 201 -17.95 -7.86 6.55
CA GLN A 201 -16.56 -8.10 6.91
C GLN A 201 -15.59 -7.05 6.34
N ARG A 202 -16.07 -6.17 5.46
CA ARG A 202 -15.25 -5.10 4.87
C ARG A 202 -15.27 -3.85 5.75
N ALA A 203 -14.20 -3.05 5.66
CA ALA A 203 -13.96 -1.88 6.49
C ALA A 203 -14.02 -2.20 8.01
N THR A 204 -13.36 -3.30 8.39
CA THR A 204 -13.40 -3.85 9.76
C THR A 204 -12.05 -4.34 10.25
N ILE A 205 -11.91 -4.42 11.57
CA ILE A 205 -11.00 -5.36 12.22
C ILE A 205 -11.86 -6.48 12.82
N MET A 206 -11.48 -7.72 12.52
CA MET A 206 -12.08 -8.97 13.01
C MET A 206 -11.08 -9.69 13.91
N ARG A 207 -11.54 -10.71 14.64
CA ARG A 207 -10.66 -11.64 15.36
C ARG A 207 -11.23 -13.04 15.35
N MET A 208 -10.38 -14.04 15.56
CA MET A 208 -10.72 -15.46 15.66
C MET A 208 -9.73 -16.20 16.55
N GLN A 209 -10.01 -17.44 16.88
CA GLN A 209 -9.06 -18.31 17.54
C GLN A 209 -7.91 -18.70 16.59
N ALA A 210 -6.79 -19.15 17.14
CA ALA A 210 -5.61 -19.58 16.36
C ALA A 210 -5.88 -20.76 15.41
N ASP A 211 -6.96 -21.51 15.63
CA ASP A 211 -7.42 -22.61 14.76
C ASP A 211 -8.40 -22.15 13.68
N GLY A 212 -8.72 -20.86 13.61
CA GLY A 212 -9.66 -20.26 12.68
C GLY A 212 -11.12 -20.25 13.16
N SER A 213 -11.44 -20.84 14.30
CA SER A 213 -12.80 -20.86 14.85
C SER A 213 -13.17 -19.53 15.51
N GLY A 214 -14.47 -19.30 15.70
CA GLY A 214 -14.98 -18.16 16.47
C GLY A 214 -14.75 -16.79 15.82
N LEU A 215 -14.71 -16.71 14.47
CA LEU A 215 -14.57 -15.44 13.76
C LEU A 215 -15.68 -14.45 14.16
N GLU A 216 -15.29 -13.30 14.68
CA GLU A 216 -16.19 -12.21 15.02
C GLU A 216 -15.65 -10.86 14.55
N ILE A 217 -16.55 -9.92 14.25
CA ILE A 217 -16.16 -8.54 13.97
C ILE A 217 -15.86 -7.86 15.30
N TYR A 218 -14.64 -7.31 15.40
CA TYR A 218 -14.16 -6.63 16.59
C TYR A 218 -14.48 -5.13 16.57
N ALA A 219 -14.25 -4.47 15.40
CA ALA A 219 -14.50 -3.04 15.20
C ALA A 219 -14.93 -2.77 13.75
N ARG A 220 -15.64 -1.66 13.52
CA ARG A 220 -16.22 -1.27 12.22
C ARG A 220 -15.88 0.17 11.85
N GLY A 221 -16.07 0.52 10.57
CA GLY A 221 -15.88 1.88 10.08
C GLY A 221 -14.42 2.28 9.93
N LEU A 222 -13.55 1.30 9.75
CA LEU A 222 -12.12 1.42 9.48
C LEU A 222 -11.91 1.22 7.97
N ARG A 223 -11.78 2.32 7.23
CA ARG A 223 -11.76 2.29 5.76
C ARG A 223 -10.71 1.36 5.17
N ASN A 224 -9.47 1.52 5.59
CA ASN A 224 -8.35 0.69 5.14
C ASN A 224 -7.25 0.67 6.20
N SER A 225 -7.53 -0.02 7.31
CA SER A 225 -6.55 -0.24 8.37
C SER A 225 -5.57 -1.33 7.94
N VAL A 226 -4.40 -0.92 7.47
CA VAL A 226 -3.41 -1.86 6.94
C VAL A 226 -2.50 -2.39 8.05
N GLY A 227 -2.07 -1.56 8.99
CA GLY A 227 -1.23 -1.95 10.11
C GLY A 227 -1.94 -1.82 11.44
N PHE A 228 -1.64 -2.72 12.37
CA PHE A 228 -2.09 -2.60 13.75
C PHE A 228 -1.14 -3.35 14.71
N ASP A 229 -1.04 -2.85 15.93
CA ASP A 229 -0.20 -3.45 16.98
C ASP A 229 -0.68 -2.99 18.37
N TRP A 230 -0.22 -3.63 19.42
CA TRP A 230 -0.58 -3.36 20.81
C TRP A 230 0.55 -2.64 21.56
N THR A 231 0.17 -1.65 22.34
CA THR A 231 1.08 -1.00 23.29
C THR A 231 1.68 -2.04 24.26
N PRO A 232 3.00 -2.08 24.45
CA PRO A 232 3.62 -3.04 25.37
C PRO A 232 3.36 -2.70 26.85
N TRP A 233 2.96 -1.48 27.18
CA TRP A 233 2.80 -1.02 28.58
C TRP A 233 1.39 -1.15 29.15
N ASP A 234 0.34 -1.16 28.31
CA ASP A 234 -1.07 -1.26 28.76
C ASP A 234 -1.96 -2.06 27.79
N GLN A 235 -1.36 -2.70 26.77
CA GLN A 235 -2.00 -3.65 25.84
C GLN A 235 -3.18 -3.08 25.05
N ARG A 236 -3.21 -1.76 24.81
CA ARG A 236 -4.21 -1.13 23.95
C ARG A 236 -3.87 -1.38 22.48
N LEU A 237 -4.89 -1.72 21.70
CA LEU A 237 -4.77 -1.92 20.25
C LEU A 237 -4.83 -0.57 19.52
N PHE A 238 -3.85 -0.32 18.67
CA PHE A 238 -3.86 0.80 17.74
C PHE A 238 -3.77 0.31 16.31
N ALA A 239 -4.48 1.00 15.40
CA ALA A 239 -4.47 0.69 13.97
C ALA A 239 -4.30 1.97 13.16
N THR A 240 -3.46 1.90 12.12
CA THR A 240 -3.40 2.92 11.07
C THR A 240 -4.63 2.82 10.19
N ASP A 241 -5.16 3.94 9.66
CA ASP A 241 -6.25 3.91 8.70
C ASP A 241 -6.06 4.97 7.61
N ASN A 242 -6.25 4.57 6.36
CA ASN A 242 -6.09 5.46 5.22
C ASN A 242 -7.40 6.21 4.94
N GLY A 243 -7.36 7.55 4.98
CA GLY A 243 -8.48 8.42 4.64
C GLY A 243 -8.95 8.27 3.20
N ARG A 244 -10.20 8.68 2.92
CA ARG A 244 -10.74 8.64 1.55
C ARG A 244 -10.02 9.63 0.62
N ASP A 245 -10.02 9.29 -0.68
CA ASP A 245 -9.38 10.10 -1.70
C ASP A 245 -10.34 11.17 -2.28
N LEU A 246 -9.74 12.14 -3.00
CA LEU A 246 -10.42 13.10 -3.87
C LEU A 246 -11.25 14.18 -3.13
N LEU A 247 -10.88 14.53 -1.90
CA LEU A 247 -11.46 15.67 -1.16
C LEU A 247 -10.49 16.86 -1.03
N GLY A 248 -9.38 16.85 -1.75
CA GLY A 248 -8.34 17.89 -1.74
C GLY A 248 -7.05 17.42 -1.11
N ASP A 249 -5.98 18.21 -1.24
CA ASP A 249 -4.62 17.83 -0.82
C ASP A 249 -4.48 17.61 0.69
N ASN A 250 -5.25 18.35 1.49
CA ASN A 250 -5.09 18.39 2.93
C ASN A 250 -6.25 17.77 3.70
N PHE A 251 -7.19 17.11 3.01
CA PHE A 251 -8.37 16.51 3.63
C PHE A 251 -8.81 15.25 2.86
N PRO A 252 -9.30 14.22 3.56
CA PRO A 252 -9.25 14.04 5.02
C PRO A 252 -7.85 13.58 5.48
N PRO A 253 -7.56 13.71 6.78
CA PRO A 253 -6.35 13.13 7.33
C PRO A 253 -6.37 11.60 7.20
N CYS A 254 -5.20 10.98 7.21
CA CYS A 254 -5.08 9.58 7.57
C CYS A 254 -5.00 9.47 9.10
N GLU A 255 -5.31 8.31 9.66
CA GLU A 255 -5.62 8.18 11.08
C GLU A 255 -4.75 7.13 11.78
N LEU A 256 -4.49 7.36 13.07
CA LEU A 256 -4.15 6.32 14.03
C LEU A 256 -5.32 6.20 15.00
N ASN A 257 -5.96 5.05 15.02
CA ASN A 257 -7.13 4.78 15.86
C ASN A 257 -6.79 3.88 17.05
N GLU A 258 -7.21 4.26 18.27
CA GLU A 258 -7.25 3.34 19.40
C GLU A 258 -8.47 2.44 19.27
N VAL A 259 -8.24 1.16 18.93
CA VAL A 259 -9.31 0.24 18.55
C VAL A 259 -9.83 -0.56 19.73
N VAL A 260 -11.14 -0.45 19.99
CA VAL A 260 -11.82 -1.17 21.07
C VAL A 260 -12.92 -2.08 20.52
N LYS A 261 -13.25 -3.13 21.25
CA LYS A 261 -14.34 -4.05 20.88
C LYS A 261 -15.68 -3.30 20.76
N GLY A 262 -16.36 -3.49 19.63
CA GLY A 262 -17.63 -2.82 19.32
C GLY A 262 -17.48 -1.36 18.88
N GLY A 263 -16.24 -0.85 18.75
CA GLY A 263 -15.98 0.52 18.29
C GLY A 263 -16.41 0.75 16.83
N PHE A 264 -16.83 1.99 16.55
CA PHE A 264 -17.10 2.50 15.22
C PHE A 264 -16.22 3.72 14.94
N TYR A 265 -15.52 3.71 13.79
CA TYR A 265 -14.45 4.65 13.41
C TYR A 265 -14.80 5.49 12.19
N GLY A 266 -16.09 5.69 11.97
CA GLY A 266 -16.64 6.72 11.09
C GLY A 266 -16.96 6.31 9.68
N TRP A 267 -16.07 5.63 8.99
CA TRP A 267 -16.27 5.34 7.57
C TRP A 267 -17.55 4.50 7.31
N PRO A 268 -18.37 4.84 6.29
CA PRO A 268 -18.20 5.87 5.25
C PRO A 268 -18.78 7.24 5.62
N TYR A 269 -19.32 7.44 6.83
CA TYR A 269 -20.13 8.59 7.22
C TYR A 269 -19.32 9.76 7.79
N TYR A 270 -18.11 9.49 8.28
CA TYR A 270 -17.21 10.48 8.86
C TYR A 270 -15.82 10.37 8.25
N ASN A 271 -15.10 11.48 8.26
CA ASN A 271 -13.68 11.62 8.01
C ASN A 271 -13.08 12.23 9.29
N ALA A 272 -12.39 11.44 10.09
CA ALA A 272 -12.01 11.76 11.44
C ALA A 272 -13.25 12.17 12.30
N ASP A 273 -13.34 13.41 12.74
CA ASP A 273 -14.47 13.95 13.51
C ASP A 273 -15.51 14.70 12.65
N GLN A 274 -15.27 14.84 11.35
CA GLN A 274 -16.13 15.60 10.44
C GLN A 274 -17.04 14.67 9.63
N LEU A 275 -18.27 15.13 9.37
CA LEU A 275 -19.21 14.43 8.50
C LEU A 275 -18.65 14.32 7.08
N ASP A 276 -18.81 13.15 6.48
CA ASP A 276 -18.47 12.95 5.06
C ASP A 276 -19.43 13.76 4.17
N PRO A 277 -18.92 14.48 3.16
CA PRO A 277 -19.77 15.34 2.32
C PRO A 277 -20.80 14.59 1.50
N ASP A 278 -20.59 13.29 1.21
CA ASP A 278 -21.50 12.51 0.37
C ASP A 278 -22.38 11.55 1.17
N PHE A 279 -21.90 11.13 2.38
CA PHE A 279 -22.53 10.10 3.21
C PHE A 279 -22.94 10.59 4.60
N GLY A 280 -22.44 11.73 5.07
CA GLY A 280 -22.68 12.20 6.44
C GLY A 280 -24.16 12.42 6.80
N GLU A 281 -25.03 12.69 5.81
CA GLU A 281 -26.48 12.79 6.01
C GLU A 281 -27.21 11.43 6.01
N LYS A 282 -26.50 10.35 5.65
CA LYS A 282 -27.07 8.99 5.48
C LYS A 282 -26.79 8.05 6.66
N ILE A 283 -26.39 8.58 7.80
CA ILE A 283 -26.02 7.78 8.98
C ILE A 283 -27.21 6.90 9.41
N PRO A 284 -27.08 5.56 9.42
CA PRO A 284 -28.13 4.67 9.86
C PRO A 284 -28.44 4.86 11.35
N GLN A 285 -29.71 4.72 11.72
CA GLN A 285 -30.10 4.72 13.12
C GLN A 285 -29.50 3.51 13.84
N GLY A 286 -29.01 3.74 15.07
CA GLY A 286 -28.45 2.67 15.91
C GLY A 286 -26.98 2.35 15.67
N LEU A 287 -26.27 3.07 14.81
CA LEU A 287 -24.81 2.98 14.78
C LEU A 287 -24.22 3.49 16.10
N PRO A 288 -23.12 2.87 16.58
CA PRO A 288 -22.37 3.41 17.70
C PRO A 288 -21.85 4.83 17.38
N GLN A 289 -21.59 5.60 18.43
CA GLN A 289 -20.97 6.92 18.27
C GLN A 289 -19.60 6.79 17.56
N ASN A 290 -19.33 7.70 16.62
CA ASN A 290 -18.02 7.82 15.98
C ASN A 290 -16.92 8.06 17.04
N ARG A 291 -15.86 7.30 16.97
CA ARG A 291 -14.66 7.47 17.80
C ARG A 291 -13.62 8.25 16.98
N PRO A 292 -13.23 9.44 17.46
CA PRO A 292 -12.21 10.22 16.75
C PRO A 292 -10.85 9.52 16.84
N PRO A 293 -9.95 9.77 15.87
CA PRO A 293 -8.61 9.21 15.89
C PRO A 293 -7.79 9.71 17.09
N ALA A 294 -6.88 8.88 17.58
CA ALA A 294 -5.91 9.23 18.61
C ALA A 294 -4.81 10.16 18.08
N HIS A 295 -4.51 10.05 16.77
CA HIS A 295 -3.55 10.92 16.08
C HIS A 295 -3.92 11.01 14.59
N ASN A 296 -3.75 12.21 14.02
CA ASN A 296 -3.97 12.47 12.60
C ASN A 296 -2.63 12.57 11.88
N PHE A 297 -2.45 11.74 10.86
CA PHE A 297 -1.38 11.94 9.88
C PHE A 297 -1.84 12.92 8.79
N PRO A 298 -0.92 13.60 8.09
CA PRO A 298 -1.29 14.37 6.91
C PRO A 298 -2.12 13.55 5.92
N ALA A 299 -3.00 14.22 5.19
CA ALA A 299 -3.88 13.58 4.23
C ALA A 299 -3.09 12.81 3.16
N HIS A 300 -3.58 11.63 2.80
CA HIS A 300 -3.11 10.82 1.67
C HIS A 300 -1.69 10.24 1.78
N ASN A 301 -0.99 10.38 2.90
CA ASN A 301 0.37 9.86 3.03
C ASN A 301 0.45 8.35 3.28
N ALA A 302 -0.70 7.68 3.29
CA ALA A 302 -0.85 6.21 3.32
C ALA A 302 -0.07 5.53 4.46
N PRO A 303 -0.48 5.70 5.73
CA PRO A 303 0.11 4.96 6.83
C PRO A 303 -0.23 3.47 6.70
N LEU A 304 0.80 2.62 6.66
CA LEU A 304 0.68 1.18 6.53
C LEU A 304 1.09 0.47 7.82
N GLY A 305 2.23 -0.24 7.84
CA GLY A 305 2.70 -0.96 9.01
C GLY A 305 2.92 -0.06 10.22
N ILE A 306 2.55 -0.54 11.39
CA ILE A 306 2.87 0.05 12.68
C ILE A 306 3.52 -1.00 13.58
N ARG A 307 4.57 -0.59 14.31
CA ARG A 307 5.23 -1.43 15.30
C ARG A 307 5.50 -0.64 16.56
N PHE A 308 4.89 -1.02 17.70
CA PHE A 308 5.30 -0.53 19.01
C PHE A 308 6.66 -1.14 19.38
N LEU A 309 7.59 -0.28 19.77
CA LEU A 309 8.93 -0.71 20.13
C LEU A 309 8.94 -1.33 21.52
N ARG A 310 9.55 -2.51 21.66
CA ARG A 310 9.58 -3.32 22.87
C ARG A 310 10.98 -3.46 23.47
N HIS A 311 12.00 -3.24 22.62
CA HIS A 311 13.40 -3.44 22.97
C HIS A 311 14.22 -2.15 22.90
N GLN A 312 13.52 -0.98 22.87
CA GLN A 312 14.14 0.33 22.88
C GLN A 312 13.99 1.00 24.25
N ASP A 313 14.94 1.86 24.57
CA ASP A 313 15.00 2.65 25.81
C ASP A 313 15.04 4.16 25.53
N GLY A 314 15.21 4.96 26.58
CA GLY A 314 15.33 6.40 26.49
C GLY A 314 14.11 7.05 25.82
N SER A 315 14.34 7.88 24.82
CA SER A 315 13.29 8.60 24.10
C SER A 315 12.36 7.70 23.29
N TYR A 316 12.72 6.44 23.07
CA TYR A 316 11.94 5.46 22.32
C TYR A 316 11.20 4.43 23.19
N ALA A 317 11.34 4.47 24.52
CA ALA A 317 10.74 3.50 25.44
C ALA A 317 9.19 3.41 25.36
N ARG A 318 8.51 4.50 24.97
CA ARG A 318 7.05 4.57 24.79
C ARG A 318 6.73 5.11 23.40
N SER A 319 7.16 4.37 22.39
CA SER A 319 7.01 4.81 21.02
C SER A 319 6.58 3.68 20.09
N ALA A 320 6.05 4.07 18.94
CA ALA A 320 5.81 3.20 17.80
C ALA A 320 6.44 3.80 16.55
N LEU A 321 6.82 2.95 15.60
CA LEU A 321 7.19 3.35 14.26
C LEU A 321 6.00 3.10 13.32
N VAL A 322 5.78 4.02 12.37
CA VAL A 322 4.74 3.91 11.34
C VAL A 322 5.36 4.16 9.98
N ALA A 323 5.13 3.24 9.04
CA ALA A 323 5.52 3.39 7.65
C ALA A 323 4.49 4.26 6.91
N LEU A 324 4.90 5.44 6.47
CA LEU A 324 4.12 6.31 5.59
C LEU A 324 4.54 6.02 4.15
N HIS A 325 3.73 5.22 3.46
CA HIS A 325 4.04 4.70 2.11
C HIS A 325 4.15 5.78 1.05
N GLY A 326 3.48 6.91 1.25
CA GLY A 326 3.52 8.07 0.38
C GLY A 326 2.28 8.24 -0.48
N SER A 327 1.95 9.51 -0.72
CA SER A 327 0.75 9.94 -1.42
C SER A 327 0.81 9.69 -2.92
N TRP A 328 -0.34 9.48 -3.55
CA TRP A 328 -0.49 9.41 -5.00
C TRP A 328 -1.42 10.51 -5.54
N ASN A 329 -2.27 11.09 -4.69
CA ASN A 329 -3.34 12.03 -5.07
C ASN A 329 -3.17 13.42 -4.41
N ARG A 330 -1.93 13.86 -4.20
CA ARG A 330 -1.60 15.21 -3.76
C ARG A 330 -0.89 15.98 -4.86
N SER A 331 -1.06 17.29 -4.90
CA SER A 331 -0.29 18.17 -5.78
C SER A 331 1.20 18.26 -5.39
N GLU A 332 1.48 18.16 -4.09
CA GLU A 332 2.83 18.00 -3.55
C GLU A 332 2.88 16.66 -2.80
N PRO A 333 3.75 15.73 -3.21
CA PRO A 333 3.88 14.44 -2.56
C PRO A 333 4.21 14.58 -1.07
N ASP A 334 3.61 13.73 -0.23
CA ASP A 334 3.87 13.63 1.20
C ASP A 334 3.92 12.17 1.66
N GLY A 335 4.59 11.90 2.79
CA GLY A 335 4.88 10.56 3.26
C GLY A 335 6.27 10.09 2.80
N TYR A 336 6.38 8.90 2.23
CA TYR A 336 7.64 8.31 1.76
C TYR A 336 8.72 8.31 2.86
N LYS A 337 8.33 7.90 4.07
CA LYS A 337 9.20 7.87 5.24
C LYS A 337 8.63 6.97 6.33
N VAL A 338 9.45 6.63 7.29
CA VAL A 338 9.01 6.05 8.56
C VAL A 338 9.04 7.15 9.61
N VAL A 339 7.95 7.29 10.35
CA VAL A 339 7.85 8.21 11.47
C VAL A 339 7.83 7.47 12.80
N SER A 340 8.31 8.10 13.85
CA SER A 340 8.15 7.65 15.23
C SER A 340 7.06 8.45 15.93
N LEU A 341 6.18 7.75 16.61
CA LEU A 341 5.12 8.31 17.44
C LEU A 341 5.50 8.09 18.91
N HIS A 342 5.49 9.16 19.70
CA HIS A 342 5.92 9.16 21.10
C HIS A 342 4.77 9.53 22.02
N TRP A 343 4.34 8.59 22.85
CA TRP A 343 3.26 8.80 23.84
C TRP A 343 3.77 9.59 25.03
N GLN A 344 3.17 10.76 25.25
CA GLN A 344 3.48 11.63 26.35
C GLN A 344 2.70 11.25 27.62
N GLN A 345 3.09 11.80 28.76
CA GLN A 345 2.39 11.53 30.05
C GLN A 345 0.96 12.06 30.09
N ASP A 346 0.67 13.13 29.35
CA ASP A 346 -0.67 13.71 29.22
C ASP A 346 -1.58 12.96 28.22
N GLY A 347 -1.06 11.89 27.61
CA GLY A 347 -1.76 11.10 26.60
C GLY A 347 -1.63 11.62 25.18
N SER A 348 -1.03 12.76 24.95
CA SER A 348 -0.76 13.27 23.60
C SER A 348 0.30 12.43 22.88
N ILE A 349 0.28 12.46 21.54
CA ILE A 349 1.22 11.73 20.69
C ILE A 349 2.03 12.74 19.88
N VAL A 350 3.36 12.69 20.01
CA VAL A 350 4.29 13.54 19.25
C VAL A 350 4.91 12.71 18.13
N GLN A 351 4.77 13.19 16.90
CA GLN A 351 5.35 12.58 15.70
C GLN A 351 6.72 13.21 15.38
N ARG A 352 7.68 12.35 14.98
CA ARG A 352 9.01 12.75 14.47
C ARG A 352 9.40 11.86 13.30
N ASP A 353 10.24 12.36 12.40
CA ASP A 353 10.84 11.53 11.36
C ASP A 353 11.83 10.54 11.98
N PHE A 354 11.81 9.29 11.51
CA PHE A 354 12.69 8.23 11.97
C PHE A 354 13.64 7.74 10.87
N LEU A 355 13.09 7.42 9.68
CA LEU A 355 13.86 7.10 8.49
C LEU A 355 13.21 7.83 7.31
N SER A 356 13.92 8.73 6.67
CA SER A 356 13.37 9.64 5.66
C SER A 356 14.22 9.70 4.40
N ASP A 357 13.87 10.62 3.50
CA ASP A 357 14.53 10.86 2.23
C ASP A 357 14.33 9.75 1.18
N PHE A 358 13.27 8.94 1.31
CA PHE A 358 12.85 8.01 0.25
C PHE A 358 12.32 8.73 -1.00
N LEU A 359 11.91 9.99 -0.86
CA LEU A 359 11.60 10.89 -1.96
C LEU A 359 12.52 12.11 -1.87
N GLN A 360 13.36 12.32 -2.87
CA GLN A 360 14.31 13.44 -2.93
C GLN A 360 14.06 14.25 -4.20
N ALA A 361 13.61 15.50 -4.05
CA ALA A 361 13.11 16.31 -5.15
C ALA A 361 12.05 15.53 -5.97
N ASP A 362 12.36 15.16 -7.21
CA ASP A 362 11.44 14.40 -8.08
C ASP A 362 11.83 12.92 -8.20
N ARG A 363 12.81 12.46 -7.40
CA ARG A 363 13.32 11.09 -7.46
C ARG A 363 12.78 10.25 -6.32
N LEU A 364 12.03 9.20 -6.67
CA LEU A 364 11.54 8.21 -5.74
C LEU A 364 12.57 7.08 -5.55
N LEU A 365 13.04 6.89 -4.32
CA LEU A 365 14.03 5.88 -3.95
C LEU A 365 13.39 4.64 -3.32
N GLY A 366 12.24 4.81 -2.67
CA GLY A 366 11.56 3.74 -1.97
C GLY A 366 10.20 4.15 -1.41
N ARG A 367 9.43 3.15 -1.00
CA ARG A 367 8.12 3.30 -0.34
C ARG A 367 8.04 2.32 0.81
N PRO A 368 8.27 2.75 2.06
CA PRO A 368 8.25 1.86 3.22
C PRO A 368 6.84 1.29 3.45
N VAL A 369 6.78 0.01 3.83
CA VAL A 369 5.52 -0.73 3.98
C VAL A 369 5.30 -1.23 5.39
N ASP A 370 6.22 -2.06 5.91
CA ASP A 370 6.06 -2.72 7.19
C ASP A 370 7.33 -2.66 8.02
N ILE A 371 7.17 -2.87 9.31
CA ILE A 371 8.23 -2.72 10.30
C ILE A 371 8.15 -3.87 11.29
N VAL A 372 9.28 -4.52 11.54
CA VAL A 372 9.43 -5.49 12.64
C VAL A 372 10.64 -5.15 13.49
N GLU A 373 10.57 -5.45 14.77
CA GLU A 373 11.65 -5.28 15.73
C GLU A 373 12.13 -6.66 16.19
N ALA A 374 13.43 -6.94 16.06
CA ALA A 374 14.07 -8.13 16.56
C ALA A 374 14.24 -8.09 18.09
N ALA A 375 14.43 -9.23 18.72
CA ALA A 375 14.74 -9.32 20.16
C ALA A 375 16.07 -8.61 20.54
N SER A 376 16.98 -8.45 19.58
CA SER A 376 18.21 -7.65 19.71
C SER A 376 17.97 -6.13 19.75
N GLY A 377 16.76 -5.68 19.40
CA GLY A 377 16.41 -4.27 19.22
C GLY A 377 16.70 -3.72 17.82
N GLU A 378 17.17 -4.55 16.89
CA GLU A 378 17.28 -4.17 15.49
C GLU A 378 15.90 -4.06 14.85
N ILE A 379 15.75 -3.12 13.93
CA ILE A 379 14.48 -2.81 13.27
C ILE A 379 14.65 -3.10 11.79
N PHE A 380 13.74 -3.90 11.23
CA PHE A 380 13.70 -4.19 9.81
C PHE A 380 12.49 -3.53 9.17
N ILE A 381 12.71 -2.90 8.01
CA ILE A 381 11.71 -2.12 7.28
C ILE A 381 11.66 -2.62 5.85
N SER A 382 10.49 -3.04 5.40
CA SER A 382 10.27 -3.45 4.00
C SER A 382 9.92 -2.25 3.11
N ASP A 383 10.33 -2.33 1.85
CA ASP A 383 10.10 -1.34 0.80
C ASP A 383 9.66 -2.06 -0.47
N ASP A 384 8.41 -1.88 -0.89
CA ASP A 384 7.81 -2.56 -2.03
C ASP A 384 8.15 -1.93 -3.39
N TYR A 385 8.63 -0.69 -3.37
CA TYR A 385 9.06 0.02 -4.57
C TYR A 385 10.45 -0.43 -5.01
N SER A 386 11.41 -0.42 -4.09
CA SER A 386 12.79 -0.81 -4.39
C SER A 386 13.06 -2.31 -4.23
N GLY A 387 12.12 -3.07 -3.66
CA GLY A 387 12.31 -4.50 -3.35
C GLY A 387 13.42 -4.75 -2.35
N ARG A 388 13.49 -3.93 -1.30
CA ARG A 388 14.54 -3.98 -0.29
C ARG A 388 13.98 -4.16 1.11
N VAL A 389 14.79 -4.74 1.97
CA VAL A 389 14.65 -4.68 3.43
C VAL A 389 15.80 -3.87 3.98
N TYR A 390 15.49 -2.84 4.75
CA TYR A 390 16.47 -2.05 5.49
C TYR A 390 16.59 -2.56 6.90
N ARG A 391 17.81 -2.56 7.46
CA ARG A 391 18.11 -2.82 8.85
C ARG A 391 18.51 -1.51 9.52
N VAL A 392 17.82 -1.15 10.59
CA VAL A 392 18.13 0.02 11.43
C VAL A 392 18.54 -0.47 12.80
N HIS A 393 19.69 -0.04 13.27
CA HIS A 393 20.26 -0.45 14.56
C HIS A 393 20.96 0.72 15.26
N ARG A 394 21.25 0.57 16.54
CA ARG A 394 21.98 1.59 17.32
C ARG A 394 23.39 1.79 16.77
N GLY A 395 23.82 3.05 16.66
CA GLY A 395 25.14 3.41 16.15
C GLY A 395 25.29 4.91 15.94
N GLU A 396 26.47 5.34 15.54
CA GLU A 396 26.62 6.72 15.04
C GLU A 396 25.81 6.87 13.77
N ALA A 397 25.07 7.99 13.68
CA ALA A 397 24.20 8.25 12.54
C ALA A 397 24.99 8.13 11.24
N SER A 398 24.59 7.20 10.39
CA SER A 398 25.17 7.00 9.07
C SER A 398 24.11 7.30 8.01
N ARG A 399 24.55 7.87 6.90
CA ARG A 399 23.73 7.94 5.69
C ARG A 399 24.09 6.75 4.84
N VAL A 400 23.13 5.90 4.52
CA VAL A 400 23.34 4.82 3.56
C VAL A 400 23.10 5.37 2.17
N ALA A 401 24.13 5.29 1.32
CA ALA A 401 23.97 5.49 -0.09
C ALA A 401 23.05 4.37 -0.64
N VAL A 402 21.79 4.69 -0.81
CA VAL A 402 20.90 3.83 -1.57
C VAL A 402 21.25 4.09 -3.03
N ASN A 403 22.06 3.19 -3.62
CA ASN A 403 22.20 3.19 -5.07
C ASN A 403 20.79 3.21 -5.64
N ALA A 404 20.53 4.07 -6.63
CA ALA A 404 19.30 4.04 -7.39
C ALA A 404 18.95 2.59 -7.67
N VAL A 405 17.66 2.27 -7.56
CA VAL A 405 17.17 0.97 -8.10
C VAL A 405 17.87 0.83 -9.44
N PRO A 406 18.67 -0.21 -9.70
CA PRO A 406 19.28 -0.39 -11.02
C PRO A 406 18.14 -0.16 -12.01
N GLU A 407 18.37 0.69 -13.05
CA GLU A 407 17.45 0.70 -14.16
C GLU A 407 17.10 -0.76 -14.36
N ARG A 408 15.80 -1.08 -14.21
CA ARG A 408 15.37 -2.43 -14.56
C ARG A 408 15.88 -2.56 -15.98
N ASP A 409 16.90 -3.39 -16.20
CA ASP A 409 17.16 -3.88 -17.54
C ASP A 409 15.81 -4.05 -18.16
N GLU A 410 15.59 -3.81 -19.46
CA GLU A 410 14.31 -3.95 -20.16
C GLU A 410 13.59 -5.28 -19.82
N ALA A 411 13.76 -5.71 -18.63
CA ALA A 411 13.26 -6.88 -17.95
C ALA A 411 11.75 -6.81 -18.04
N ASP A 412 11.22 -7.83 -18.69
CA ASP A 412 9.80 -8.17 -18.76
C ASP A 412 9.01 -7.47 -17.62
N PRO A 413 8.17 -6.45 -17.90
CA PRO A 413 7.41 -5.71 -16.89
C PRO A 413 6.54 -6.63 -16.02
N LEU A 414 6.46 -7.91 -16.37
CA LEU A 414 5.74 -8.96 -15.67
C LEU A 414 6.67 -9.95 -14.95
N SER A 415 7.96 -9.66 -14.80
CA SER A 415 8.92 -10.56 -14.13
C SER A 415 8.50 -10.99 -12.73
N ASP A 416 7.74 -10.14 -12.03
CA ASP A 416 7.25 -10.39 -10.67
C ASP A 416 6.02 -11.31 -10.59
N TYR A 417 5.48 -11.74 -11.74
CA TYR A 417 4.30 -12.63 -11.79
C TYR A 417 4.72 -14.07 -12.05
N SER A 418 4.18 -15.01 -11.24
CA SER A 418 4.31 -16.43 -11.55
C SER A 418 3.64 -16.75 -12.89
N GLN A 419 4.11 -17.78 -13.59
CA GLN A 419 3.50 -18.22 -14.86
C GLN A 419 2.00 -18.48 -14.70
N ARG A 420 1.58 -19.12 -13.61
CA ARG A 420 0.19 -19.41 -13.30
C ARG A 420 -0.65 -18.15 -13.12
N ASP A 421 -0.10 -17.13 -12.44
CA ASP A 421 -0.82 -15.86 -12.25
C ASP A 421 -0.89 -15.07 -13.55
N ARG A 422 0.15 -15.10 -14.38
CA ARG A 422 0.12 -14.50 -15.72
C ARG A 422 -1.01 -15.12 -16.55
N GLU A 423 -1.09 -16.43 -16.64
CA GLU A 423 -2.14 -17.16 -17.39
C GLU A 423 -3.55 -16.76 -16.90
N ARG A 424 -3.76 -16.74 -15.60
CA ARG A 424 -5.03 -16.32 -14.98
C ARG A 424 -5.36 -14.86 -15.28
N LEU A 425 -4.40 -13.96 -15.14
CA LEU A 425 -4.59 -12.52 -15.35
C LEU A 425 -4.76 -12.20 -16.84
N VAL A 426 -4.05 -12.88 -17.73
CA VAL A 426 -4.23 -12.78 -19.18
C VAL A 426 -5.65 -13.17 -19.58
N ALA A 427 -6.18 -14.30 -19.09
CA ALA A 427 -7.54 -14.72 -19.40
C ALA A 427 -8.59 -13.69 -18.91
N MET A 428 -8.41 -13.17 -17.69
CA MET A 428 -9.30 -12.14 -17.14
C MET A 428 -9.17 -10.81 -17.89
N GLY A 429 -7.95 -10.39 -18.21
CA GLY A 429 -7.65 -9.17 -18.95
C GLY A 429 -8.19 -9.19 -20.37
N GLY A 430 -8.07 -10.34 -21.07
CA GLY A 430 -8.66 -10.55 -22.40
C GLY A 430 -10.18 -10.39 -22.38
N SER A 431 -10.84 -10.99 -21.38
CA SER A 431 -12.30 -10.82 -21.22
C SER A 431 -12.71 -9.36 -20.95
N LEU A 432 -11.88 -8.59 -20.24
CA LEU A 432 -12.09 -7.16 -20.02
C LEU A 432 -11.86 -6.35 -21.30
N TYR A 433 -10.81 -6.67 -22.05
CA TYR A 433 -10.47 -6.04 -23.32
C TYR A 433 -11.61 -6.16 -24.33
N GLU A 434 -12.21 -7.35 -24.44
CA GLU A 434 -13.40 -7.60 -25.26
C GLU A 434 -14.65 -6.87 -24.73
N ARG A 435 -14.91 -6.99 -23.40
CA ARG A 435 -16.10 -6.37 -22.76
C ARG A 435 -16.14 -4.86 -22.96
N TYR A 436 -15.01 -4.19 -22.88
CA TYR A 436 -14.92 -2.73 -23.04
C TYR A 436 -14.62 -2.29 -24.47
N ALA A 437 -14.67 -3.22 -25.43
CA ALA A 437 -14.47 -2.98 -26.87
C ALA A 437 -13.18 -2.19 -27.18
N CYS A 438 -12.10 -2.49 -26.46
CA CYS A 438 -10.83 -1.76 -26.58
C CYS A 438 -10.25 -1.81 -27.99
N ALA A 439 -10.45 -2.93 -28.71
CA ALA A 439 -10.04 -3.14 -30.10
C ALA A 439 -10.61 -2.10 -31.07
N GLU A 440 -11.80 -1.58 -30.84
CA GLU A 440 -12.45 -0.60 -31.72
C GLU A 440 -11.62 0.69 -31.88
N CYS A 441 -10.90 1.08 -30.83
CA CYS A 441 -10.05 2.27 -30.83
C CYS A 441 -8.57 1.96 -30.99
N HIS A 442 -8.13 0.75 -30.60
CA HIS A 442 -6.71 0.42 -30.49
C HIS A 442 -6.18 -0.54 -31.54
N GLU A 443 -7.07 -1.20 -32.32
CA GLU A 443 -6.68 -2.11 -33.41
C GLU A 443 -7.04 -1.54 -34.79
N GLY A 444 -6.40 -2.02 -35.83
CA GLY A 444 -6.61 -1.61 -37.22
C GLY A 444 -6.11 -0.20 -37.52
N LYS A 445 -6.97 0.69 -38.04
CA LYS A 445 -6.66 2.10 -38.31
C LYS A 445 -6.90 3.01 -37.09
N GLY A 446 -6.92 2.43 -35.89
CA GLY A 446 -7.24 3.10 -34.64
C GLY A 446 -6.35 4.27 -34.28
N LEU A 447 -6.83 5.13 -33.41
CA LEU A 447 -6.21 6.42 -33.03
C LEU A 447 -4.85 6.29 -32.35
N ARG A 448 -4.59 5.19 -31.65
CA ARG A 448 -3.29 4.89 -31.00
C ARG A 448 -3.06 3.39 -30.91
N PRO A 449 -2.10 2.84 -31.67
CA PRO A 449 -1.74 1.44 -31.55
C PRO A 449 -1.11 1.15 -30.19
N LEU A 450 -1.47 -0.01 -29.62
CA LEU A 450 -0.90 -0.46 -28.33
C LEU A 450 0.52 -1.04 -28.48
N ARG A 451 1.02 -1.22 -29.69
CA ARG A 451 2.39 -1.70 -29.94
C ARG A 451 3.43 -0.82 -29.24
N GLY A 452 4.43 -1.44 -28.66
CA GLY A 452 5.47 -0.75 -27.90
C GLY A 452 4.96 -0.16 -26.56
N LEU A 453 3.92 -0.73 -25.99
CA LEU A 453 3.35 -0.28 -24.72
C LEU A 453 4.38 -0.35 -23.59
N GLY A 454 5.22 -1.41 -23.57
CA GLY A 454 6.30 -1.58 -22.60
C GLY A 454 7.41 -0.54 -22.67
N GLN A 455 7.57 0.13 -23.82
CA GLN A 455 8.51 1.26 -23.97
C GLN A 455 7.93 2.58 -23.46
N ARG A 456 6.61 2.67 -23.31
CA ARG A 456 5.88 3.88 -22.92
C ARG A 456 5.38 3.85 -21.49
N TYR A 457 5.15 2.67 -20.94
CA TYR A 457 4.58 2.47 -19.62
C TYR A 457 5.30 1.37 -18.85
N SER A 458 5.60 1.61 -17.61
CA SER A 458 5.85 0.54 -16.64
C SER A 458 4.51 -0.11 -16.22
N ALA A 459 4.56 -1.29 -15.61
CA ALA A 459 3.37 -1.92 -15.03
C ALA A 459 2.60 -0.96 -14.11
N GLN A 460 3.31 -0.26 -13.24
CA GLN A 460 2.75 0.70 -12.28
C GLN A 460 2.12 1.91 -12.99
N SER A 461 2.79 2.49 -13.97
CA SER A 461 2.28 3.68 -14.67
C SER A 461 1.06 3.35 -15.55
N LEU A 462 1.00 2.13 -16.13
CA LEU A 462 -0.18 1.68 -16.85
C LEU A 462 -1.38 1.43 -15.93
N MET A 463 -1.14 0.87 -14.74
CA MET A 463 -2.17 0.72 -13.70
C MET A 463 -2.76 2.08 -13.30
N SER A 464 -1.90 3.08 -13.10
CA SER A 464 -2.31 4.44 -12.78
C SER A 464 -3.06 5.10 -13.94
N PHE A 465 -2.63 4.86 -15.18
CA PHE A 465 -3.29 5.37 -16.38
C PHE A 465 -4.75 4.90 -16.50
N PHE A 466 -5.07 3.67 -16.10
CA PHE A 466 -6.46 3.19 -16.11
C PHE A 466 -7.37 3.89 -15.10
N ILE A 467 -6.82 4.54 -14.08
CA ILE A 467 -7.62 5.32 -13.11
C ILE A 467 -8.03 6.66 -13.73
N THR A 468 -7.09 7.29 -14.44
CA THR A 468 -7.32 8.59 -15.11
C THR A 468 -6.76 8.56 -16.52
N PRO A 469 -7.45 7.86 -17.45
CA PRO A 469 -7.00 7.78 -18.83
C PRO A 469 -7.05 9.14 -19.52
N THR A 470 -6.07 9.40 -20.38
CA THR A 470 -6.07 10.62 -21.20
C THR A 470 -7.13 10.52 -22.31
N PRO A 471 -8.00 11.52 -22.51
CA PRO A 471 -8.92 11.56 -23.64
C PRO A 471 -8.21 11.39 -24.99
N PRO A 472 -8.81 10.71 -25.96
CA PRO A 472 -10.20 10.26 -26.04
C PRO A 472 -10.48 8.90 -25.35
N MET A 473 -9.54 8.28 -24.65
CA MET A 473 -9.80 7.02 -23.94
C MET A 473 -10.83 7.26 -22.83
N PRO A 474 -11.94 6.52 -22.80
CA PRO A 474 -12.96 6.69 -21.77
C PRO A 474 -12.44 6.22 -20.41
N GLN A 475 -12.93 6.87 -19.36
CA GLN A 475 -12.70 6.39 -18.00
C GLN A 475 -13.53 5.11 -17.77
N LEU A 476 -12.85 4.01 -17.50
CA LEU A 476 -13.47 2.72 -17.23
C LEU A 476 -13.62 2.52 -15.72
N ASN A 477 -14.78 2.02 -15.29
CA ASN A 477 -14.99 1.68 -13.88
C ASN A 477 -14.37 0.32 -13.58
N LEU A 478 -13.04 0.28 -13.50
CA LEU A 478 -12.24 -0.90 -13.21
C LEU A 478 -11.76 -0.87 -11.76
N ASN A 479 -11.97 -1.96 -11.04
CA ASN A 479 -11.29 -2.14 -9.76
C ASN A 479 -9.81 -2.50 -9.96
N GLU A 480 -9.03 -2.53 -8.87
CA GLU A 480 -7.58 -2.76 -8.93
C GLU A 480 -7.23 -4.09 -9.61
N ALA A 481 -7.90 -5.19 -9.23
CA ALA A 481 -7.66 -6.51 -9.82
C ALA A 481 -7.98 -6.55 -11.33
N GLN A 482 -8.98 -5.78 -11.77
CA GLN A 482 -9.34 -5.67 -13.18
C GLN A 482 -8.31 -4.82 -13.95
N ARG A 483 -7.80 -3.75 -13.35
CA ARG A 483 -6.70 -2.97 -13.94
C ARG A 483 -5.43 -3.80 -14.06
N GLU A 484 -5.09 -4.55 -13.00
CA GLU A 484 -3.95 -5.47 -12.99
C GLU A 484 -4.07 -6.53 -14.10
N ALA A 485 -5.23 -7.17 -14.21
CA ALA A 485 -5.47 -8.17 -15.24
C ALA A 485 -5.37 -7.59 -16.65
N LEU A 486 -5.95 -6.40 -16.86
CA LEU A 486 -5.87 -5.72 -18.16
C LEU A 486 -4.43 -5.30 -18.48
N MET A 487 -3.67 -4.83 -17.50
CA MET A 487 -2.27 -4.49 -17.65
C MET A 487 -1.44 -5.72 -18.04
N VAL A 488 -1.59 -6.84 -17.33
CA VAL A 488 -0.87 -8.09 -17.63
C VAL A 488 -1.23 -8.62 -19.02
N TYR A 489 -2.50 -8.58 -19.40
CA TYR A 489 -2.95 -8.93 -20.75
C TYR A 489 -2.29 -8.07 -21.82
N LEU A 490 -2.27 -6.76 -21.65
CA LEU A 490 -1.72 -5.83 -22.62
C LEU A 490 -0.20 -5.99 -22.79
N PHE A 491 0.54 -6.24 -21.73
CA PHE A 491 1.97 -6.51 -21.82
C PHE A 491 2.30 -7.89 -22.39
N THR A 492 1.38 -8.86 -22.31
CA THR A 492 1.59 -10.23 -22.81
C THR A 492 1.18 -10.37 -24.26
N GLU A 493 -0.01 -9.93 -24.63
CA GLU A 493 -0.67 -10.24 -25.90
C GLU A 493 -0.51 -9.10 -26.93
N VAL A 494 -0.23 -7.89 -26.50
CA VAL A 494 -0.14 -6.72 -27.39
C VAL A 494 1.33 -6.27 -27.51
N LYS A 495 2.11 -7.05 -28.25
CA LYS A 495 3.56 -6.77 -28.52
C LYS A 495 3.77 -5.83 -29.70
#